data_bda0df6db09d1fc4033c65a28838cb4c
#
_entry.id   bda0df6db09d1fc4033c65a28838cb4c
#
_cell.length_a   1.000
_cell.length_b   1.000
_cell.length_c   1.000
_cell.angle_alpha   90.00
_cell.angle_beta   90.00
_cell.angle_gamma   90.00
#
_symmetry.space_group_name_H-M   'P 1'
#
loop_
_entity.id
_entity.type
_entity.pdbx_description
1 polymer ?
#
loop_
_entity_poly.entity_id
_entity_poly.type
_entity_poly.pdbx_seq_one_letter_code
_entity_poly.pdbx_strand_id
1 'polypeptide(L)'
;VIDATGIVVTNFHVVNAPDSPILAAMTATGEVVPVTEILAVSPLADIAICRIAKQGLPPLACLADARPGCRLHALSHPDAAFFSLTEGILSRYFVHRADGQAKRMFTTTVDFAVGSSGGPLVDDRGNVVGIVSSTLAIYAEDELPADAEPGAIPAADFQMGLNMCVPAADILRLVGGPGKGEQAVPR
;
A
#
# COMPACT_ATOMS: atom_id res chain seq x y z
N VAL A 1 8.83 7.68 -5.85
CA VAL A 1 9.41 7.91 -7.19
C VAL A 1 10.26 6.72 -7.55
N ILE A 2 10.09 6.16 -8.75
CA ILE A 2 10.87 5.00 -9.25
C ILE A 2 11.84 5.36 -10.37
N ASP A 3 11.70 6.54 -10.96
CA ASP A 3 12.70 7.11 -11.88
C ASP A 3 12.76 8.64 -11.82
N ALA A 4 13.82 9.24 -12.36
CA ALA A 4 14.04 10.68 -12.32
C ALA A 4 13.11 11.47 -13.28
N THR A 5 12.35 10.80 -14.16
CA THR A 5 11.42 11.45 -15.11
C THR A 5 10.05 11.74 -14.50
N GLY A 6 9.87 11.49 -13.20
CA GLY A 6 8.64 11.75 -12.46
C GLY A 6 7.65 10.58 -12.49
N ILE A 7 8.14 9.35 -12.65
CA ILE A 7 7.30 8.16 -12.50
C ILE A 7 7.18 7.80 -11.02
N VAL A 8 5.95 7.71 -10.55
CA VAL A 8 5.59 7.36 -9.18
C VAL A 8 4.74 6.10 -9.14
N VAL A 9 4.79 5.40 -8.02
CA VAL A 9 3.93 4.25 -7.74
C VAL A 9 3.02 4.58 -6.57
N THR A 10 1.77 4.16 -6.65
CA THR A 10 0.77 4.20 -5.58
C THR A 10 -0.15 2.99 -5.68
N ASN A 11 -1.18 2.90 -4.85
CA ASN A 11 -2.19 1.86 -4.99
C ASN A 11 -3.20 2.20 -6.10
N PHE A 12 -3.78 1.15 -6.69
CA PHE A 12 -4.87 1.30 -7.66
C PHE A 12 -6.11 1.94 -7.02
N HIS A 13 -6.49 1.53 -5.81
CA HIS A 13 -7.65 2.10 -5.13
C HIS A 13 -7.53 3.62 -4.87
N VAL A 14 -6.30 4.16 -4.75
CA VAL A 14 -6.06 5.60 -4.59
C VAL A 14 -6.39 6.37 -5.87
N VAL A 15 -6.00 5.85 -7.03
CA VAL A 15 -6.25 6.52 -8.32
C VAL A 15 -7.65 6.23 -8.88
N ASN A 16 -8.30 5.19 -8.39
CA ASN A 16 -9.65 4.77 -8.81
C ASN A 16 -10.74 5.23 -7.82
N ALA A 17 -10.44 6.17 -6.94
CA ALA A 17 -11.43 6.69 -5.99
C ALA A 17 -12.47 7.54 -6.73
N PRO A 18 -13.77 7.18 -6.65
CA PRO A 18 -14.82 7.82 -7.48
C PRO A 18 -15.04 9.31 -7.15
N ASP A 19 -14.70 9.71 -5.93
CA ASP A 19 -14.93 11.08 -5.42
C ASP A 19 -13.69 11.97 -5.46
N SER A 20 -12.59 11.52 -6.10
CA SER A 20 -11.34 12.28 -6.20
C SER A 20 -11.20 12.94 -7.57
N PRO A 21 -11.65 14.19 -7.72
CA PRO A 21 -11.59 14.90 -9.02
C PRO A 21 -10.16 15.29 -9.40
N ILE A 22 -9.23 15.31 -8.46
CA ILE A 22 -7.85 15.73 -8.67
C ILE A 22 -6.91 14.75 -7.98
N LEU A 23 -5.96 14.20 -8.74
CA LEU A 23 -4.84 13.42 -8.22
C LEU A 23 -3.59 14.30 -8.18
N ALA A 24 -2.97 14.40 -7.01
CA ALA A 24 -1.74 15.15 -6.84
C ALA A 24 -0.78 14.42 -5.89
N ALA A 25 0.51 14.67 -6.08
CA ALA A 25 1.57 14.29 -5.16
C ALA A 25 2.04 15.53 -4.38
N MET A 26 2.49 15.33 -3.15
CA MET A 26 3.11 16.38 -2.36
C MET A 26 4.56 16.03 -2.06
N THR A 27 5.47 16.98 -2.29
CA THR A 27 6.88 16.81 -1.94
C THR A 27 7.11 17.06 -0.44
N ALA A 28 8.26 16.63 0.08
CA ALA A 28 8.65 16.91 1.47
C ALA A 28 8.76 18.41 1.80
N THR A 29 8.86 19.27 0.79
CA THR A 29 8.86 20.73 0.94
C THR A 29 7.47 21.35 0.89
N GLY A 30 6.41 20.53 0.79
CA GLY A 30 5.02 20.99 0.72
C GLY A 30 4.55 21.41 -0.67
N GLU A 31 5.37 21.26 -1.71
CA GLU A 31 4.95 21.55 -3.08
C GLU A 31 3.94 20.51 -3.56
N VAL A 32 2.79 20.96 -4.03
CA VAL A 32 1.74 20.11 -4.62
C VAL A 32 1.96 19.99 -6.12
N VAL A 33 2.13 18.77 -6.60
CA VAL A 33 2.46 18.45 -7.98
C VAL A 33 1.33 17.58 -8.57
N PRO A 34 0.67 18.00 -9.67
CA PRO A 34 -0.41 17.21 -10.26
C PRO A 34 0.10 15.90 -10.86
N VAL A 35 -0.72 14.85 -10.75
CA VAL A 35 -0.59 13.64 -11.54
C VAL A 35 -1.13 13.95 -12.93
N THR A 36 -0.30 13.78 -13.96
CA THR A 36 -0.63 14.12 -15.35
C THR A 36 -1.09 12.94 -16.17
N GLU A 37 -0.71 11.73 -15.77
CA GLU A 37 -0.99 10.53 -16.54
C GLU A 37 -1.01 9.30 -15.62
N ILE A 38 -1.92 8.37 -15.85
CA ILE A 38 -1.89 7.01 -15.30
C ILE A 38 -1.30 6.12 -16.39
N LEU A 39 -0.11 5.57 -16.18
CA LEU A 39 0.66 4.83 -17.19
C LEU A 39 0.29 3.36 -17.24
N ALA A 40 0.10 2.75 -16.08
CA ALA A 40 -0.30 1.34 -15.95
C ALA A 40 -1.02 1.10 -14.64
N VAL A 41 -1.91 0.13 -14.61
CA VAL A 41 -2.62 -0.31 -13.42
C VAL A 41 -2.67 -1.83 -13.33
N SER A 42 -2.64 -2.32 -12.11
CA SER A 42 -2.95 -3.70 -11.75
C SER A 42 -4.00 -3.70 -10.65
N PRO A 43 -5.32 -3.76 -11.00
CA PRO A 43 -6.38 -3.82 -10.00
C PRO A 43 -6.22 -4.99 -9.03
N LEU A 44 -5.79 -6.15 -9.53
CA LEU A 44 -5.57 -7.34 -8.71
C LEU A 44 -4.46 -7.15 -7.68
N ALA A 45 -3.32 -6.59 -8.09
CA ALA A 45 -2.19 -6.33 -7.18
C ALA A 45 -2.37 -5.05 -6.37
N ASP A 46 -3.39 -4.23 -6.68
CA ASP A 46 -3.64 -2.92 -6.09
C ASP A 46 -2.46 -1.95 -6.31
N ILE A 47 -1.98 -1.86 -7.56
CA ILE A 47 -0.86 -0.99 -7.96
C ILE A 47 -1.31 -0.07 -9.09
N ALA A 48 -0.87 1.18 -9.04
CA ALA A 48 -0.90 2.13 -10.15
C ALA A 48 0.48 2.78 -10.34
N ILE A 49 0.86 2.93 -11.61
CA ILE A 49 2.07 3.66 -12.03
C ILE A 49 1.59 4.94 -12.69
N CYS A 50 2.05 6.08 -12.20
CA CYS A 50 1.60 7.39 -12.62
C CYS A 50 2.80 8.28 -12.99
N ARG A 51 2.54 9.30 -13.79
CA ARG A 51 3.46 10.40 -14.08
C ARG A 51 3.01 11.64 -13.32
N ILE A 52 3.95 12.33 -12.68
CA ILE A 52 3.72 13.63 -12.05
C ILE A 52 4.40 14.73 -12.86
N ALA A 53 3.89 15.98 -12.74
CA ALA A 53 4.42 17.16 -13.42
C ALA A 53 5.74 17.68 -12.79
N LYS A 54 6.60 16.77 -12.31
CA LYS A 54 7.89 17.10 -11.70
C LYS A 54 8.93 16.05 -12.03
N GLN A 55 10.10 16.50 -12.43
CA GLN A 55 11.26 15.68 -12.75
C GLN A 55 12.43 15.97 -11.80
N GLY A 56 13.49 15.16 -11.89
CA GLY A 56 14.72 15.37 -11.11
C GLY A 56 14.59 14.93 -9.63
N LEU A 57 13.49 14.27 -9.24
CA LEU A 57 13.39 13.66 -7.91
C LEU A 57 14.24 12.39 -7.84
N PRO A 58 14.98 12.17 -6.74
CA PRO A 58 15.80 10.97 -6.58
C PRO A 58 14.92 9.72 -6.57
N PRO A 59 15.18 8.73 -7.46
CA PRO A 59 14.43 7.48 -7.45
C PRO A 59 14.89 6.58 -6.31
N LEU A 60 13.97 5.77 -5.79
CA LEU A 60 14.26 4.68 -4.87
C LEU A 60 14.35 3.36 -5.63
N ALA A 61 15.36 2.55 -5.31
CA ALA A 61 15.49 1.21 -5.84
C ALA A 61 14.45 0.27 -5.20
N CYS A 62 13.93 -0.69 -5.97
CA CYS A 62 13.03 -1.73 -5.46
C CYS A 62 13.80 -3.01 -5.16
N LEU A 63 13.52 -3.62 -4.00
CA LEU A 63 14.04 -4.92 -3.59
C LEU A 63 12.94 -5.98 -3.67
N ALA A 64 13.06 -6.91 -4.63
CA ALA A 64 12.02 -7.90 -4.90
C ALA A 64 11.82 -8.95 -3.79
N ASP A 65 12.90 -9.34 -3.10
CA ASP A 65 12.95 -10.50 -2.22
C ASP A 65 13.52 -10.16 -0.83
N ALA A 66 12.81 -9.31 -0.10
CA ALA A 66 13.12 -9.06 1.31
C ALA A 66 12.75 -10.31 2.15
N ARG A 67 13.53 -10.60 3.20
CA ARG A 67 13.29 -11.76 4.06
C ARG A 67 12.40 -11.40 5.25
N PRO A 68 11.48 -12.29 5.69
CA PRO A 68 10.82 -12.13 6.97
C PRO A 68 11.82 -11.89 8.10
N GLY A 69 11.47 -10.96 9.01
CA GLY A 69 12.36 -10.49 10.07
C GLY A 69 13.27 -9.32 9.68
N CYS A 70 13.37 -8.94 8.40
CA CYS A 70 14.12 -7.73 8.04
C CYS A 70 13.41 -6.48 8.58
N ARG A 71 14.19 -5.50 9.02
CA ARG A 71 13.69 -4.21 9.49
C ARG A 71 13.13 -3.43 8.31
N LEU A 72 12.00 -2.78 8.56
CA LEU A 72 11.30 -1.94 7.60
C LEU A 72 10.91 -0.61 8.23
N HIS A 73 10.91 0.43 7.41
CA HIS A 73 10.46 1.76 7.75
C HIS A 73 9.37 2.17 6.76
N ALA A 74 8.24 2.68 7.25
CA ALA A 74 7.23 3.32 6.41
C ALA A 74 7.33 4.84 6.53
N LEU A 75 7.34 5.52 5.39
CA LEU A 75 7.14 6.96 5.31
C LEU A 75 5.77 7.20 4.68
N SER A 76 4.82 7.63 5.48
CA SER A 76 3.41 7.70 5.06
C SER A 76 2.67 8.89 5.68
N HIS A 77 1.37 8.98 5.44
CA HIS A 77 0.53 10.11 5.85
C HIS A 77 -0.73 9.63 6.62
N PRO A 78 -0.56 8.87 7.74
CA PRO A 78 -1.71 8.36 8.48
C PRO A 78 -2.57 9.52 9.00
N ASP A 79 -3.88 9.49 8.70
CA ASP A 79 -4.85 10.48 9.15
C ASP A 79 -4.38 11.94 8.96
N ALA A 80 -3.81 12.23 7.78
CA ALA A 80 -3.22 13.52 7.42
C ALA A 80 -2.01 13.97 8.27
N ALA A 81 -1.43 13.09 9.09
CA ALA A 81 -0.13 13.33 9.73
C ALA A 81 0.99 13.12 8.69
N PHE A 82 1.24 14.17 7.90
CA PHE A 82 2.14 14.12 6.75
C PHE A 82 3.58 13.76 7.14
N PHE A 83 4.20 12.87 6.35
CA PHE A 83 5.59 12.43 6.48
C PHE A 83 5.90 11.73 7.81
N SER A 84 4.92 11.01 8.37
CA SER A 84 5.14 10.15 9.55
C SER A 84 6.06 9.00 9.20
N LEU A 85 7.10 8.82 10.03
CA LEU A 85 8.03 7.71 9.94
C LEU A 85 7.71 6.70 11.05
N THR A 86 7.45 5.45 10.67
CA THR A 86 7.26 4.34 11.59
C THR A 86 8.19 3.19 11.26
N GLU A 87 8.55 2.33 12.22
CA GLU A 87 9.42 1.18 11.99
C GLU A 87 8.83 -0.12 12.55
N GLY A 88 9.29 -1.23 11.99
CA GLY A 88 8.94 -2.58 12.39
C GLY A 88 9.70 -3.60 11.56
N ILE A 89 9.12 -4.79 11.39
CA ILE A 89 9.71 -5.86 10.59
C ILE A 89 8.71 -6.39 9.56
N LEU A 90 9.22 -6.98 8.49
CA LEU A 90 8.44 -7.84 7.61
C LEU A 90 8.09 -9.12 8.36
N SER A 91 6.80 -9.38 8.59
CA SER A 91 6.36 -10.54 9.37
C SER A 91 6.28 -11.81 8.51
N ARG A 92 5.56 -11.77 7.40
CA ARG A 92 5.42 -12.92 6.48
C ARG A 92 4.90 -12.52 5.12
N TYR A 93 5.16 -13.33 4.10
CA TYR A 93 4.42 -13.33 2.84
C TYR A 93 3.23 -14.28 2.91
N PHE A 94 2.17 -13.93 2.19
CA PHE A 94 0.99 -14.79 2.03
C PHE A 94 0.30 -14.53 0.70
N VAL A 95 -0.62 -15.42 0.34
CA VAL A 95 -1.48 -15.26 -0.83
C VAL A 95 -2.88 -14.93 -0.33
N HIS A 96 -3.29 -13.70 -0.59
CA HIS A 96 -4.68 -13.29 -0.36
C HIS A 96 -5.55 -13.78 -1.50
N ARG A 97 -6.66 -14.45 -1.17
CA ARG A 97 -7.62 -14.98 -2.15
C ARG A 97 -8.96 -14.28 -1.95
N ALA A 98 -9.45 -13.63 -3.00
CA ALA A 98 -10.77 -13.01 -3.05
C ALA A 98 -11.34 -13.15 -4.46
N ASP A 99 -12.64 -13.44 -4.58
CA ASP A 99 -13.38 -13.51 -5.85
C ASP A 99 -12.74 -14.42 -6.92
N GLY A 100 -12.20 -15.56 -6.48
CA GLY A 100 -11.51 -16.54 -7.34
C GLY A 100 -10.13 -16.09 -7.83
N GLN A 101 -9.66 -14.91 -7.42
CA GLN A 101 -8.34 -14.38 -7.75
C GLN A 101 -7.39 -14.51 -6.56
N ALA A 102 -6.09 -14.53 -6.84
CA ALA A 102 -5.05 -14.65 -5.84
C ALA A 102 -3.99 -13.58 -6.05
N LYS A 103 -3.70 -12.80 -5.01
CA LYS A 103 -2.60 -11.81 -5.02
C LYS A 103 -1.59 -12.12 -3.91
N ARG A 104 -0.32 -11.95 -4.22
CA ARG A 104 0.74 -12.02 -3.22
C ARG A 104 0.74 -10.75 -2.38
N MET A 105 0.87 -10.91 -1.08
CA MET A 105 0.99 -9.80 -0.13
C MET A 105 2.02 -10.16 0.94
N PHE A 106 2.41 -9.20 1.75
CA PHE A 106 3.08 -9.47 3.02
C PHE A 106 2.45 -8.66 4.16
N THR A 107 2.63 -9.15 5.38
CA THR A 107 2.29 -8.41 6.60
C THR A 107 3.55 -7.87 7.25
N THR A 108 3.40 -6.77 7.97
CA THR A 108 4.47 -6.10 8.71
C THR A 108 3.98 -5.67 10.10
N THR A 109 4.91 -5.46 11.01
CA THR A 109 4.65 -4.83 12.32
C THR A 109 4.82 -3.30 12.27
N VAL A 110 5.13 -2.74 11.10
CA VAL A 110 5.19 -1.28 10.90
C VAL A 110 3.78 -0.71 11.02
N ASP A 111 3.58 0.27 11.88
CA ASP A 111 2.29 0.92 12.05
C ASP A 111 1.96 1.90 10.94
N PHE A 112 0.73 1.82 10.45
CA PHE A 112 0.15 2.79 9.52
C PHE A 112 -1.39 2.76 9.61
N ALA A 113 -2.04 3.79 9.09
CA ALA A 113 -3.49 3.94 9.14
C ALA A 113 -4.04 4.47 7.79
N VAL A 114 -5.33 4.78 7.77
CA VAL A 114 -5.99 5.45 6.63
C VAL A 114 -5.20 6.69 6.21
N GLY A 115 -5.00 6.88 4.91
CA GLY A 115 -4.15 7.92 4.32
C GLY A 115 -2.72 7.46 4.03
N SER A 116 -2.27 6.32 4.57
CA SER A 116 -0.93 5.77 4.30
C SER A 116 -0.83 4.97 2.99
N SER A 117 -1.94 4.69 2.32
CA SER A 117 -1.99 3.88 1.08
C SER A 117 -1.02 4.39 0.02
N GLY A 118 -0.24 3.49 -0.58
CA GLY A 118 0.80 3.81 -1.56
C GLY A 118 2.11 4.32 -0.96
N GLY A 119 2.17 4.58 0.35
CA GLY A 119 3.40 4.93 1.05
C GLY A 119 4.44 3.80 0.96
N PRO A 120 5.74 4.10 0.77
CA PRO A 120 6.78 3.09 0.66
C PRO A 120 7.09 2.45 2.01
N LEU A 121 7.36 1.13 1.99
CA LEU A 121 8.13 0.45 3.03
C LEU A 121 9.54 0.22 2.51
N VAL A 122 10.53 0.75 3.23
CA VAL A 122 11.93 0.66 2.85
C VAL A 122 12.74 -0.14 3.87
N ASP A 123 13.78 -0.82 3.39
CA ASP A 123 14.78 -1.47 4.26
C ASP A 123 15.78 -0.44 4.83
N ASP A 124 16.69 -0.89 5.70
CA ASP A 124 17.77 -0.07 6.30
C ASP A 124 18.73 0.57 5.28
N ARG A 125 18.65 0.16 4.00
CA ARG A 125 19.45 0.71 2.89
C ARG A 125 18.67 1.67 2.02
N GLY A 126 17.38 1.90 2.32
CA GLY A 126 16.49 2.73 1.54
C GLY A 126 15.89 2.07 0.29
N ASN A 127 16.02 0.74 0.14
CA ASN A 127 15.36 0.05 -0.96
C ASN A 127 13.87 -0.17 -0.64
N VAL A 128 12.99 0.09 -1.60
CA VAL A 128 11.56 -0.17 -1.47
C VAL A 128 11.31 -1.67 -1.49
N VAL A 129 10.79 -2.20 -0.39
CA VAL A 129 10.38 -3.61 -0.23
C VAL A 129 8.92 -3.81 -0.66
N GLY A 130 8.12 -2.77 -0.55
CA GLY A 130 6.73 -2.75 -0.95
C GLY A 130 6.06 -1.42 -0.68
N ILE A 131 4.74 -1.38 -0.86
CA ILE A 131 3.90 -0.23 -0.56
C ILE A 131 2.77 -0.63 0.39
N VAL A 132 2.37 0.29 1.27
CA VAL A 132 1.21 0.15 2.15
C VAL A 132 -0.04 -0.08 1.32
N SER A 133 -0.91 -1.02 1.71
CA SER A 133 -2.19 -1.26 1.04
C SER A 133 -3.37 -1.13 2.00
N SER A 134 -3.44 -1.96 3.04
CA SER A 134 -4.61 -2.00 3.92
C SER A 134 -4.28 -2.54 5.31
N THR A 135 -5.19 -2.34 6.24
CA THR A 135 -5.15 -2.95 7.57
C THR A 135 -6.36 -3.85 7.75
N LEU A 136 -6.19 -4.94 8.48
CA LEU A 136 -7.26 -5.83 8.93
C LEU A 136 -7.22 -5.91 10.45
N ALA A 137 -8.26 -5.42 11.11
CA ALA A 137 -8.41 -5.60 12.55
C ALA A 137 -8.95 -7.01 12.85
N ILE A 138 -8.32 -7.68 13.80
CA ILE A 138 -8.76 -8.97 14.33
C ILE A 138 -9.38 -8.70 15.69
N TYR A 139 -10.59 -9.21 15.89
CA TYR A 139 -11.35 -9.14 17.12
C TYR A 139 -11.57 -10.56 17.66
N ALA A 140 -11.58 -10.71 18.98
CA ALA A 140 -12.21 -11.85 19.65
C ALA A 140 -13.66 -11.47 19.94
N GLU A 141 -14.59 -12.34 19.66
CA GLU A 141 -15.98 -12.19 20.05
C GLU A 141 -16.19 -12.89 21.39
N ASP A 142 -16.77 -12.22 22.36
CA ASP A 142 -17.18 -12.82 23.60
C ASP A 142 -18.43 -13.71 23.37
N GLU A 143 -18.52 -14.84 24.05
CA GLU A 143 -19.74 -15.63 24.04
C GLU A 143 -20.87 -14.83 24.69
N LEU A 144 -22.04 -14.81 24.05
CA LEU A 144 -23.22 -14.22 24.65
C LEU A 144 -23.63 -15.01 25.92
N PRO A 145 -24.02 -14.33 27.01
CA PRO A 145 -24.60 -14.99 28.15
C PRO A 145 -25.82 -15.86 27.75
N ALA A 146 -26.04 -16.95 28.45
CA ALA A 146 -27.14 -17.88 28.14
C ALA A 146 -28.55 -17.23 28.22
N ASP A 147 -28.65 -16.10 28.90
CA ASP A 147 -29.85 -15.28 29.09
C ASP A 147 -29.86 -14.02 28.21
N ALA A 148 -29.00 -13.93 27.23
CA ALA A 148 -28.95 -12.76 26.33
C ALA A 148 -30.27 -12.59 25.55
N GLU A 149 -30.70 -11.33 25.43
CA GLU A 149 -31.90 -10.98 24.66
C GLU A 149 -31.76 -11.39 23.17
N PRO A 150 -32.87 -11.81 22.51
CA PRO A 150 -32.87 -12.13 21.09
C PRO A 150 -32.35 -10.95 20.26
N GLY A 151 -31.28 -11.21 19.47
CA GLY A 151 -30.63 -10.18 18.65
C GLY A 151 -29.51 -9.41 19.34
N ALA A 152 -29.12 -9.78 20.57
CA ALA A 152 -27.92 -9.24 21.19
C ALA A 152 -26.68 -9.55 20.34
N ILE A 153 -25.76 -8.58 20.25
CA ILE A 153 -24.48 -8.73 19.53
C ILE A 153 -23.39 -8.93 20.59
N PRO A 154 -22.50 -9.95 20.42
CA PRO A 154 -21.37 -10.14 21.32
C PRO A 154 -20.50 -8.89 21.39
N ALA A 155 -19.92 -8.59 22.53
CA ALA A 155 -18.82 -7.65 22.61
C ALA A 155 -17.64 -8.19 21.78
N ALA A 156 -16.92 -7.30 21.10
CA ALA A 156 -15.79 -7.68 20.29
C ALA A 156 -14.54 -6.93 20.76
N ASP A 157 -13.64 -7.67 21.39
CA ASP A 157 -12.38 -7.13 21.87
C ASP A 157 -11.33 -7.10 20.76
N PHE A 158 -10.72 -5.94 20.53
CA PHE A 158 -9.62 -5.81 19.58
C PHE A 158 -8.43 -6.63 20.04
N GLN A 159 -7.99 -7.56 19.21
CA GLN A 159 -6.84 -8.44 19.46
C GLN A 159 -5.56 -7.90 18.83
N MET A 160 -5.59 -7.62 17.53
CA MET A 160 -4.45 -7.08 16.79
C MET A 160 -4.84 -6.51 15.43
N GLY A 161 -3.99 -5.66 14.88
CA GLY A 161 -4.03 -5.26 13.47
C GLY A 161 -3.05 -6.07 12.62
N LEU A 162 -3.51 -6.54 11.47
CA LEU A 162 -2.63 -7.03 10.41
C LEU A 162 -2.39 -5.92 9.39
N ASN A 163 -1.17 -5.40 9.36
CA ASN A 163 -0.76 -4.36 8.43
C ASN A 163 -0.29 -5.01 7.12
N MET A 164 -1.05 -4.85 6.04
CA MET A 164 -0.89 -5.56 4.78
C MET A 164 -0.31 -4.67 3.70
N CYS A 165 0.64 -5.21 2.94
CA CYS A 165 1.43 -4.49 1.95
C CYS A 165 1.54 -5.26 0.65
N VAL A 166 1.68 -4.51 -0.46
CA VAL A 166 1.97 -5.06 -1.78
C VAL A 166 3.49 -5.16 -1.96
N PRO A 167 4.03 -6.34 -2.35
CA PRO A 167 5.47 -6.52 -2.53
C PRO A 167 6.05 -5.71 -3.71
N ALA A 168 7.27 -5.24 -3.57
CA ALA A 168 8.01 -4.55 -4.64
C ALA A 168 8.23 -5.44 -5.89
N ALA A 169 8.25 -6.77 -5.74
CA ALA A 169 8.28 -7.70 -6.86
C ALA A 169 7.11 -7.49 -7.85
N ASP A 170 5.90 -7.19 -7.34
CA ASP A 170 4.74 -6.92 -8.19
C ASP A 170 4.83 -5.54 -8.86
N ILE A 171 5.44 -4.54 -8.18
CA ILE A 171 5.76 -3.24 -8.79
C ILE A 171 6.72 -3.42 -9.95
N LEU A 172 7.84 -4.15 -9.74
CA LEU A 172 8.85 -4.41 -10.77
C LEU A 172 8.26 -5.16 -11.98
N ARG A 173 7.34 -6.12 -11.72
CA ARG A 173 6.65 -6.84 -12.78
C ARG A 173 5.79 -5.90 -13.63
N LEU A 174 5.03 -4.99 -13.00
CA LEU A 174 4.19 -4.04 -13.72
C LEU A 174 5.02 -2.99 -14.49
N VAL A 175 6.15 -2.54 -13.94
CA VAL A 175 7.10 -1.64 -14.63
C VAL A 175 7.72 -2.32 -15.86
N GLY A 176 7.98 -3.63 -15.82
CA GLY A 176 8.49 -4.42 -16.95
C GLY A 176 7.48 -4.64 -18.08
N GLY A 177 6.24 -4.26 -17.87
CA GLY A 177 5.11 -4.35 -18.80
C GLY A 177 3.92 -5.09 -18.19
N PRO A 178 2.69 -4.66 -18.50
CA PRO A 178 1.49 -5.24 -17.94
C PRO A 178 1.30 -6.68 -18.42
N GLY A 179 1.00 -7.57 -17.48
CA GLY A 179 0.64 -8.96 -17.72
C GLY A 179 -0.86 -9.14 -17.99
N LYS A 180 -1.30 -10.42 -18.04
CA LYS A 180 -2.71 -10.74 -18.22
C LYS A 180 -3.54 -10.21 -17.04
N GLY A 181 -4.55 -9.38 -17.31
CA GLY A 181 -5.41 -8.72 -16.31
C GLY A 181 -4.88 -7.38 -15.80
N GLU A 182 -3.75 -6.93 -16.32
CA GLU A 182 -3.18 -5.61 -16.09
C GLU A 182 -3.41 -4.74 -17.33
N GLN A 183 -3.52 -3.44 -17.13
CA GLN A 183 -3.77 -2.52 -18.24
C GLN A 183 -2.64 -1.50 -18.34
N ALA A 184 -2.05 -1.40 -19.54
CA ALA A 184 -1.39 -0.16 -19.94
C ALA A 184 -2.48 0.84 -20.32
N VAL A 185 -2.45 2.03 -19.75
CA VAL A 185 -3.37 3.11 -20.16
C VAL A 185 -2.83 3.68 -21.47
N PRO A 186 -3.62 3.76 -22.54
CA PRO A 186 -3.19 4.37 -23.80
C PRO A 186 -2.71 5.81 -23.58
N ARG A 187 -1.60 6.14 -24.25
CA ARG A 187 -1.06 7.52 -24.28
C ARG A 187 -1.97 8.45 -25.05
#